data_6e9e88ddd44fa471f78fb4acd9270e49
#
_entry.id   6e9e88ddd44fa471f78fb4acd9270e49
#
_cell.length_a   1.000
_cell.length_b   1.000
_cell.length_c   1.000
_cell.angle_alpha   90.00
_cell.angle_beta   90.00
_cell.angle_gamma   90.00
#
_symmetry.space_group_name_H-M   'P 1'
#
loop_
_entity.id
_entity.type
_entity.pdbx_description
1 polymer ?
#
loop_
_entity_poly.entity_id
_entity_poly.type
_entity_poly.pdbx_seq_one_letter_code
_entity_poly.pdbx_strand_id
1 'polypeptide(L)'
;NYSASLPPERRRILYVDTEQSRFHCKRVLCRILRLAGLPTDVHPPLLEFLCLRGYATKERLRKIEEAIYDLDDLGLVVIDGIRDLAHDINSPGEATDLITKLMQWTDERRIHIHTVLHLNKGDDNTRGHLGTELNNKAETVLQITKDDFDRDISSVAAMHIRDRDFEPFAFRINADALPEQVEDYQLRQTTAAKSFDYAEVCEAKHREALELLFSKADRVSYSSLIGRLQSSYAAIGHSFGINKAKQLKVFLENKRMIVKEDKFYRYNPDFHY
;
A
#
# COMPACT_ATOMS: atom_id res chain seq x y z
N ASN A 1 5.96 23.66 -5.92
CA ASN A 1 6.82 23.64 -4.73
C ASN A 1 5.99 23.26 -3.52
N TYR A 2 6.36 22.19 -2.84
CA TYR A 2 5.76 21.81 -1.56
C TYR A 2 6.54 22.54 -0.46
N SER A 3 5.85 23.24 0.40
CA SER A 3 6.42 23.83 1.60
C SER A 3 5.57 23.40 2.80
N ALA A 4 6.23 23.05 3.89
CA ALA A 4 5.58 22.79 5.15
C ALA A 4 6.15 23.72 6.21
N SER A 5 5.30 24.22 7.10
CA SER A 5 5.72 25.02 8.25
C SER A 5 5.07 24.48 9.50
N LEU A 6 5.86 24.32 10.56
CA LEU A 6 5.34 24.01 11.88
C LEU A 6 5.10 25.32 12.64
N PRO A 7 4.10 25.37 13.56
CA PRO A 7 3.89 26.51 14.43
C PRO A 7 5.17 26.86 15.21
N PRO A 8 5.43 28.14 15.48
CA PRO A 8 6.66 28.56 16.17
C PRO A 8 6.91 27.87 17.51
N GLU A 9 5.84 27.53 18.23
CA GLU A 9 5.87 26.86 19.53
C GLU A 9 5.96 25.32 19.44
N ARG A 10 5.96 24.74 18.20
CA ARG A 10 5.94 23.29 17.96
C ARG A 10 6.84 22.91 16.80
N ARG A 11 8.11 23.23 16.92
CA ARG A 11 9.08 23.09 15.81
C ARG A 11 9.92 21.83 15.87
N ARG A 12 9.85 21.08 16.97
CA ARG A 12 10.62 19.86 17.13
C ARG A 12 10.02 18.72 16.31
N ILE A 13 10.89 17.93 15.73
CA ILE A 13 10.58 16.74 14.95
C ILE A 13 11.13 15.51 15.67
N LEU A 14 10.29 14.51 15.84
CA LEU A 14 10.70 13.18 16.29
C LEU A 14 10.69 12.23 15.10
N TYR A 15 11.86 11.72 14.72
CA TYR A 15 12.00 10.68 13.70
C TYR A 15 12.29 9.34 14.37
N VAL A 16 11.45 8.35 14.10
CA VAL A 16 11.55 7.00 14.66
C VAL A 16 11.79 6.02 13.52
N ASP A 17 12.88 5.26 13.60
CA ASP A 17 13.18 4.16 12.68
C ASP A 17 13.12 2.84 13.45
N THR A 18 12.23 1.93 13.01
CA THR A 18 12.02 0.62 13.64
C THR A 18 12.71 -0.52 12.90
N GLU A 19 13.15 -0.29 11.65
CA GLU A 19 13.59 -1.35 10.73
C GLU A 19 15.10 -1.36 10.51
N GLN A 20 15.74 -0.19 10.45
CA GLN A 20 17.12 -0.08 9.99
C GLN A 20 18.14 -0.22 11.11
N SER A 21 19.37 -0.63 10.73
CA SER A 21 20.49 -0.64 11.66
C SER A 21 20.94 0.80 12.00
N ARG A 22 21.61 0.99 13.13
CA ARG A 22 22.15 2.30 13.53
C ARG A 22 23.01 2.95 12.46
N PHE A 23 23.76 2.15 11.69
CA PHE A 23 24.57 2.66 10.58
C PHE A 23 23.69 3.28 9.48
N HIS A 24 22.61 2.61 9.09
CA HIS A 24 21.69 3.12 8.08
C HIS A 24 20.87 4.30 8.60
N CYS A 25 20.41 4.26 9.85
CA CYS A 25 19.75 5.38 10.52
C CYS A 25 20.64 6.64 10.49
N LYS A 26 21.95 6.51 10.79
CA LYS A 26 22.89 7.63 10.68
C LYS A 26 22.97 8.18 9.25
N ARG A 27 22.93 7.31 8.23
CA ARG A 27 22.93 7.75 6.82
C ARG A 27 21.65 8.52 6.48
N VAL A 28 20.49 8.07 6.95
CA VAL A 28 19.22 8.78 6.78
C VAL A 28 19.28 10.14 7.45
N LEU A 29 19.71 10.19 8.72
CA LEU A 29 19.89 11.44 9.46
C LEU A 29 20.82 12.41 8.73
N CYS A 30 21.99 11.95 8.27
CA CYS A 30 22.91 12.79 7.51
C CYS A 30 22.29 13.35 6.21
N ARG A 31 21.43 12.57 5.52
CA ARG A 31 20.70 13.07 4.33
C ARG A 31 19.70 14.14 4.70
N ILE A 32 18.93 13.94 5.75
CA ILE A 32 17.96 14.94 6.27
C ILE A 32 18.71 16.24 6.59
N LEU A 33 19.82 16.16 7.31
CA LEU A 33 20.61 17.35 7.69
C LEU A 33 21.18 18.07 6.46
N ARG A 34 21.71 17.34 5.47
CA ARG A 34 22.19 17.94 4.21
C ARG A 34 21.09 18.65 3.45
N LEU A 35 19.89 18.03 3.35
CA LEU A 35 18.73 18.67 2.72
C LEU A 35 18.29 19.95 3.45
N ALA A 36 18.45 19.97 4.77
CA ALA A 36 18.15 21.14 5.60
C ALA A 36 19.30 22.18 5.62
N GLY A 37 20.43 21.92 4.94
CA GLY A 37 21.60 22.80 4.99
C GLY A 37 22.32 22.84 6.36
N LEU A 38 22.14 21.77 7.16
CA LEU A 38 22.70 21.66 8.51
C LEU A 38 23.97 20.79 8.52
N PRO A 39 24.89 21.04 9.46
CA PRO A 39 26.08 20.21 9.62
C PRO A 39 25.69 18.79 10.08
N THR A 40 26.44 17.78 9.57
CA THR A 40 26.15 16.35 9.83
C THR A 40 26.86 15.77 11.03
N ASP A 41 27.74 16.54 11.66
CA ASP A 41 28.58 16.20 12.82
C ASP A 41 28.10 16.79 14.14
N VAL A 42 27.04 17.62 14.10
CA VAL A 42 26.45 18.26 15.25
C VAL A 42 25.03 17.75 15.46
N HIS A 43 24.65 17.53 16.71
CA HIS A 43 23.26 17.14 17.03
C HIS A 43 22.30 18.29 16.70
N PRO A 44 21.31 18.08 15.81
CA PRO A 44 20.36 19.14 15.45
C PRO A 44 19.42 19.45 16.62
N PRO A 45 19.25 20.73 17.00
CA PRO A 45 18.50 21.08 18.22
C PRO A 45 16.99 20.80 18.15
N LEU A 46 16.46 20.68 16.94
CA LEU A 46 15.01 20.49 16.70
C LEU A 46 14.66 19.11 16.12
N LEU A 47 15.59 18.18 16.05
CA LEU A 47 15.36 16.85 15.51
C LEU A 47 15.85 15.79 16.50
N GLU A 48 14.92 15.04 17.07
CA GLU A 48 15.21 13.82 17.82
C GLU A 48 15.10 12.61 16.91
N PHE A 49 16.08 11.69 16.99
CA PHE A 49 16.13 10.51 16.13
C PHE A 49 16.25 9.23 16.97
N LEU A 50 15.22 8.40 16.95
CA LEU A 50 15.17 7.13 17.69
C LEU A 50 15.42 5.93 16.76
N CYS A 51 16.45 5.12 17.07
CA CYS A 51 16.73 3.85 16.39
C CYS A 51 16.19 2.70 17.25
N LEU A 52 15.03 2.16 16.88
CA LEU A 52 14.28 1.21 17.72
C LEU A 52 14.33 -0.24 17.24
N ARG A 53 15.06 -0.57 16.17
CA ARG A 53 15.16 -1.93 15.62
C ARG A 53 15.48 -3.01 16.68
N GLY A 54 16.33 -2.70 17.63
CA GLY A 54 16.80 -3.66 18.66
C GLY A 54 15.79 -3.94 19.80
N TYR A 55 14.62 -3.28 19.79
CA TYR A 55 13.64 -3.39 20.84
C TYR A 55 12.45 -4.26 20.43
N ALA A 56 11.80 -4.92 21.40
CA ALA A 56 10.54 -5.64 21.15
C ALA A 56 9.40 -4.66 20.85
N THR A 57 8.35 -5.14 20.17
CA THR A 57 7.19 -4.33 19.70
C THR A 57 6.61 -3.45 20.83
N LYS A 58 6.33 -4.03 22.00
CA LYS A 58 5.78 -3.27 23.13
C LYS A 58 6.74 -2.21 23.66
N GLU A 59 8.04 -2.48 23.67
CA GLU A 59 9.05 -1.52 24.11
C GLU A 59 9.22 -0.38 23.11
N ARG A 60 9.14 -0.67 21.79
CA ARG A 60 9.14 0.37 20.76
C ARG A 60 7.99 1.33 20.97
N LEU A 61 6.78 0.80 21.14
CA LEU A 61 5.58 1.61 21.35
C LEU A 61 5.70 2.49 22.60
N ARG A 62 6.15 1.91 23.73
CA ARG A 62 6.38 2.65 24.99
C ARG A 62 7.41 3.78 24.81
N LYS A 63 8.54 3.51 24.14
CA LYS A 63 9.59 4.52 23.91
C LYS A 63 9.12 5.67 23.02
N ILE A 64 8.30 5.38 22.02
CA ILE A 64 7.69 6.41 21.17
C ILE A 64 6.73 7.26 21.99
N GLU A 65 5.87 6.62 22.77
CA GLU A 65 4.91 7.30 23.64
C GLU A 65 5.62 8.20 24.66
N GLU A 66 6.64 7.69 25.35
CA GLU A 66 7.46 8.47 26.28
C GLU A 66 8.06 9.71 25.56
N ALA A 67 8.70 9.52 24.42
CA ALA A 67 9.28 10.64 23.67
C ALA A 67 8.23 11.66 23.21
N ILE A 68 7.03 11.22 22.81
CA ILE A 68 5.94 12.12 22.43
C ILE A 68 5.48 13.00 23.63
N TYR A 69 5.44 12.43 24.83
CA TYR A 69 4.99 13.17 26.03
C TYR A 69 6.10 14.00 26.67
N ASP A 70 7.36 13.59 26.55
CA ASP A 70 8.51 14.28 27.14
C ASP A 70 8.98 15.52 26.35
N LEU A 71 8.62 15.62 25.05
CA LEU A 71 9.03 16.72 24.19
C LEU A 71 7.93 17.79 24.11
N ASP A 72 8.11 18.90 24.83
CA ASP A 72 7.09 19.95 24.96
C ASP A 72 6.78 20.69 23.64
N ASP A 73 7.78 20.96 22.81
CA ASP A 73 7.70 21.71 21.56
C ASP A 73 7.55 20.81 20.32
N LEU A 74 7.10 19.56 20.51
CA LEU A 74 6.91 18.59 19.43
C LEU A 74 5.79 19.00 18.47
N GLY A 75 6.06 19.00 17.17
CA GLY A 75 5.09 19.32 16.13
C GLY A 75 4.89 18.21 15.11
N LEU A 76 5.95 17.44 14.83
CA LEU A 76 5.91 16.37 13.83
C LEU A 76 6.55 15.10 14.38
N VAL A 77 5.88 13.98 14.17
CA VAL A 77 6.43 12.63 14.38
C VAL A 77 6.47 11.89 13.06
N VAL A 78 7.60 11.29 12.73
CA VAL A 78 7.76 10.39 11.59
C VAL A 78 8.02 8.98 12.12
N ILE A 79 7.18 8.00 11.77
CA ILE A 79 7.34 6.59 12.16
C ILE A 79 7.66 5.79 10.90
N ASP A 80 8.94 5.52 10.69
CA ASP A 80 9.45 4.72 9.59
C ASP A 80 9.46 3.24 10.00
N GLY A 81 8.48 2.49 9.44
CA GLY A 81 8.18 1.12 9.79
C GLY A 81 7.06 0.96 10.83
N ILE A 82 5.89 1.64 10.62
CA ILE A 82 4.71 1.50 11.51
C ILE A 82 4.29 0.04 11.75
N ARG A 83 4.55 -0.85 10.78
CA ARG A 83 4.27 -2.28 10.87
C ARG A 83 4.87 -2.92 12.13
N ASP A 84 6.06 -2.48 12.52
CA ASP A 84 6.82 -3.06 13.62
C ASP A 84 6.31 -2.66 15.01
N LEU A 85 5.27 -1.84 15.07
CA LEU A 85 4.55 -1.48 16.29
C LEU A 85 3.35 -2.38 16.56
N ALA A 86 2.98 -3.29 15.65
CA ALA A 86 2.00 -4.35 15.85
C ALA A 86 2.71 -5.71 15.85
N HIS A 87 2.25 -6.62 16.70
CA HIS A 87 2.76 -8.00 16.72
C HIS A 87 2.23 -8.78 15.50
N ASP A 88 0.92 -8.66 15.25
CA ASP A 88 0.27 -9.23 14.07
C ASP A 88 -0.52 -8.15 13.30
N ILE A 89 -0.02 -7.80 12.13
CA ILE A 89 -0.65 -6.80 11.25
C ILE A 89 -2.00 -7.24 10.68
N ASN A 90 -2.32 -8.52 10.74
CA ASN A 90 -3.60 -9.07 10.30
C ASN A 90 -4.62 -9.19 11.44
N SER A 91 -4.23 -8.89 12.68
CA SER A 91 -5.12 -8.83 13.81
C SER A 91 -5.95 -7.52 13.76
N PRO A 92 -7.29 -7.59 13.57
CA PRO A 92 -8.12 -6.40 13.58
C PRO A 92 -8.06 -5.63 14.92
N GLY A 93 -7.94 -6.35 16.03
CA GLY A 93 -7.83 -5.75 17.37
C GLY A 93 -6.55 -4.93 17.53
N GLU A 94 -5.39 -5.52 17.23
CA GLU A 94 -4.10 -4.82 17.30
C GLU A 94 -4.03 -3.61 16.36
N ALA A 95 -4.58 -3.76 15.15
CA ALA A 95 -4.66 -2.65 14.20
C ALA A 95 -5.49 -1.49 14.76
N THR A 96 -6.68 -1.79 15.30
CA THR A 96 -7.56 -0.79 15.91
C THR A 96 -6.91 -0.10 17.11
N ASP A 97 -6.27 -0.88 17.99
CA ASP A 97 -5.61 -0.34 19.18
C ASP A 97 -4.45 0.61 18.80
N LEU A 98 -3.61 0.22 17.84
CA LEU A 98 -2.51 1.07 17.38
C LEU A 98 -3.03 2.36 16.74
N ILE A 99 -4.02 2.27 15.87
CA ILE A 99 -4.62 3.44 15.22
C ILE A 99 -5.27 4.37 16.25
N THR A 100 -6.00 3.81 17.22
CA THR A 100 -6.60 4.60 18.31
C THR A 100 -5.53 5.36 19.08
N LYS A 101 -4.40 4.72 19.36
CA LYS A 101 -3.27 5.36 20.03
C LYS A 101 -2.66 6.49 19.20
N LEU A 102 -2.47 6.32 17.90
CA LEU A 102 -2.02 7.41 17.00
C LEU A 102 -3.00 8.59 17.01
N MET A 103 -4.30 8.31 16.97
CA MET A 103 -5.34 9.34 17.04
C MET A 103 -5.31 10.10 18.36
N GLN A 104 -5.16 9.39 19.48
CA GLN A 104 -5.02 10.01 20.81
C GLN A 104 -3.81 10.94 20.86
N TRP A 105 -2.64 10.50 20.42
CA TRP A 105 -1.44 11.34 20.40
C TRP A 105 -1.61 12.59 19.55
N THR A 106 -2.26 12.48 18.38
CA THR A 106 -2.52 13.65 17.53
C THR A 106 -3.46 14.65 18.19
N ASP A 107 -4.49 14.19 18.88
CA ASP A 107 -5.47 15.04 19.56
C ASP A 107 -4.90 15.67 20.84
N GLU A 108 -4.33 14.87 21.74
CA GLU A 108 -3.83 15.33 23.04
C GLU A 108 -2.61 16.25 22.90
N ARG A 109 -1.67 15.86 22.02
CA ARG A 109 -0.42 16.62 21.81
C ARG A 109 -0.51 17.65 20.69
N ARG A 110 -1.57 17.64 19.88
CA ARG A 110 -1.77 18.46 18.69
C ARG A 110 -0.57 18.42 17.74
N ILE A 111 -0.08 17.21 17.48
CA ILE A 111 1.05 16.90 16.60
C ILE A 111 0.56 16.34 15.28
N HIS A 112 1.39 16.44 14.25
CA HIS A 112 1.20 15.72 13.01
C HIS A 112 2.02 14.41 13.04
N ILE A 113 1.43 13.30 12.59
CA ILE A 113 2.13 12.01 12.52
C ILE A 113 2.18 11.52 11.07
N HIS A 114 3.38 11.32 10.55
CA HIS A 114 3.63 10.59 9.30
C HIS A 114 3.99 9.15 9.61
N THR A 115 3.37 8.20 8.93
CA THR A 115 3.72 6.79 9.03
C THR A 115 4.16 6.24 7.69
N VAL A 116 5.14 5.36 7.68
CA VAL A 116 5.61 4.65 6.50
C VAL A 116 5.18 3.18 6.60
N LEU A 117 4.51 2.70 5.54
CA LEU A 117 4.08 1.31 5.42
C LEU A 117 4.38 0.79 4.02
N HIS A 118 5.02 -0.37 3.92
CA HIS A 118 5.25 -1.02 2.63
C HIS A 118 3.97 -1.64 2.08
N LEU A 119 3.78 -1.51 0.76
CA LEU A 119 2.72 -2.19 0.03
C LEU A 119 2.97 -3.70 -0.05
N ASN A 120 1.94 -4.47 -0.41
CA ASN A 120 2.09 -5.89 -0.70
C ASN A 120 2.98 -6.11 -1.93
N LYS A 121 3.69 -7.24 -1.94
CA LYS A 121 4.40 -7.67 -3.15
C LYS A 121 3.41 -8.33 -4.12
N GLY A 122 2.86 -7.59 -5.05
CA GLY A 122 2.03 -8.16 -6.13
C GLY A 122 0.64 -7.57 -6.29
N ASP A 123 0.23 -6.69 -5.41
CA ASP A 123 -0.91 -5.80 -5.58
C ASP A 123 -0.62 -4.43 -4.95
N ASP A 124 -1.33 -3.40 -5.37
CA ASP A 124 -1.16 -2.03 -4.86
C ASP A 124 -1.88 -1.79 -3.53
N ASN A 125 -2.31 -2.86 -2.85
CA ASN A 125 -3.00 -2.76 -1.58
C ASN A 125 -2.02 -2.61 -0.42
N THR A 126 -2.41 -1.83 0.58
CA THR A 126 -1.68 -1.72 1.84
C THR A 126 -1.71 -3.03 2.62
N ARG A 127 -0.66 -3.28 3.37
CA ARG A 127 -0.39 -4.58 3.98
C ARG A 127 -1.25 -4.84 5.22
N GLY A 128 -2.08 -5.88 5.16
CA GLY A 128 -2.85 -6.41 6.30
C GLY A 128 -3.99 -5.49 6.76
N HIS A 129 -4.64 -5.86 7.87
CA HIS A 129 -5.68 -5.03 8.49
C HIS A 129 -5.15 -3.68 8.94
N LEU A 130 -3.90 -3.61 9.42
CA LEU A 130 -3.27 -2.36 9.81
C LEU A 130 -3.24 -1.35 8.64
N GLY A 131 -2.89 -1.79 7.42
CA GLY A 131 -2.88 -0.91 6.26
C GLY A 131 -4.28 -0.40 5.90
N THR A 132 -5.30 -1.25 5.99
CA THR A 132 -6.69 -0.87 5.75
C THR A 132 -7.15 0.18 6.76
N GLU A 133 -6.88 -0.02 8.05
CA GLU A 133 -7.27 0.93 9.09
C GLU A 133 -6.52 2.26 8.97
N LEU A 134 -5.22 2.25 8.63
CA LEU A 134 -4.45 3.47 8.33
C LEU A 134 -5.10 4.26 7.20
N ASN A 135 -5.43 3.61 6.09
CA ASN A 135 -6.07 4.29 4.94
C ASN A 135 -7.43 4.89 5.31
N ASN A 136 -8.21 4.21 6.17
CA ASN A 136 -9.52 4.68 6.61
C ASN A 136 -9.44 5.93 7.51
N LYS A 137 -8.36 6.11 8.26
CA LYS A 137 -8.22 7.16 9.27
C LYS A 137 -7.26 8.28 8.88
N ALA A 138 -6.33 8.02 7.97
CA ALA A 138 -5.39 9.04 7.53
C ALA A 138 -6.09 10.20 6.79
N GLU A 139 -5.60 11.40 6.98
CA GLU A 139 -5.99 12.60 6.22
C GLU A 139 -5.51 12.50 4.77
N THR A 140 -4.28 12.02 4.59
CA THR A 140 -3.62 11.88 3.31
C THR A 140 -2.84 10.59 3.26
N VAL A 141 -3.00 9.83 2.18
CA VAL A 141 -2.21 8.65 1.86
C VAL A 141 -1.49 8.89 0.54
N LEU A 142 -0.16 8.91 0.59
CA LEU A 142 0.70 9.05 -0.58
C LEU A 142 1.26 7.70 -0.97
N GLN A 143 1.18 7.37 -2.25
CA GLN A 143 1.82 6.20 -2.82
C GLN A 143 3.11 6.60 -3.51
N ILE A 144 4.20 5.91 -3.18
CA ILE A 144 5.50 6.07 -3.84
C ILE A 144 5.77 4.80 -4.64
N THR A 145 5.94 4.94 -5.94
CA THR A 145 6.14 3.80 -6.85
C THR A 145 7.39 4.02 -7.70
N LYS A 146 8.19 2.97 -7.88
CA LYS A 146 9.30 2.99 -8.84
C LYS A 146 8.74 3.02 -10.26
N ASP A 147 9.32 3.86 -11.12
CA ASP A 147 8.98 3.87 -12.53
C ASP A 147 9.39 2.53 -13.18
N ASP A 148 8.54 1.99 -14.03
CA ASP A 148 8.77 0.70 -14.68
C ASP A 148 9.82 0.76 -15.79
N PHE A 149 10.04 1.94 -16.36
CA PHE A 149 10.97 2.16 -17.49
C PHE A 149 12.32 2.70 -17.01
N ASP A 150 12.31 3.52 -15.94
CA ASP A 150 13.53 4.07 -15.33
C ASP A 150 13.51 3.82 -13.81
N ARG A 151 14.25 2.80 -13.39
CA ARG A 151 14.33 2.37 -11.99
C ARG A 151 14.96 3.39 -11.04
N ASP A 152 15.61 4.42 -11.56
CA ASP A 152 16.18 5.51 -10.76
C ASP A 152 15.11 6.55 -10.39
N ILE A 153 14.00 6.57 -11.13
CA ILE A 153 12.87 7.46 -10.86
C ILE A 153 11.86 6.79 -9.92
N SER A 154 11.32 7.58 -9.00
CA SER A 154 10.20 7.24 -8.15
C SER A 154 9.12 8.30 -8.30
N SER A 155 7.88 7.88 -8.55
CA SER A 155 6.71 8.77 -8.61
C SER A 155 6.01 8.84 -7.26
N VAL A 156 5.38 9.98 -7.00
CA VAL A 156 4.55 10.23 -5.83
C VAL A 156 3.17 10.67 -6.30
N ALA A 157 2.14 9.98 -5.86
CA ALA A 157 0.75 10.30 -6.16
C ALA A 157 -0.11 10.21 -4.90
N ALA A 158 -1.21 10.94 -4.84
CA ALA A 158 -2.20 10.77 -3.79
C ALA A 158 -3.01 9.49 -4.06
N MET A 159 -3.06 8.58 -3.07
CA MET A 159 -3.99 7.45 -3.07
C MET A 159 -5.34 7.86 -2.48
N HIS A 160 -5.27 8.57 -1.35
CA HIS A 160 -6.42 9.21 -0.70
C HIS A 160 -5.99 10.57 -0.16
N ILE A 161 -6.82 11.56 -0.35
CA ILE A 161 -6.64 12.90 0.22
C ILE A 161 -8.01 13.48 0.58
N ARG A 162 -8.15 14.01 1.79
CA ARG A 162 -9.41 14.64 2.24
C ARG A 162 -9.52 16.12 1.87
N ASP A 163 -8.39 16.73 1.53
CA ASP A 163 -8.27 18.10 1.08
C ASP A 163 -8.07 18.15 -0.45
N ARG A 164 -7.64 19.29 -0.96
CA ARG A 164 -7.38 19.51 -2.38
C ARG A 164 -6.28 18.59 -2.88
N ASP A 165 -6.59 17.85 -3.95
CA ASP A 165 -5.63 16.98 -4.63
C ASP A 165 -4.49 17.79 -5.29
N PHE A 166 -3.38 17.12 -5.57
CA PHE A 166 -2.21 17.70 -6.20
C PHE A 166 -1.78 16.86 -7.42
N GLU A 167 -1.12 17.52 -8.36
CA GLU A 167 -0.55 16.84 -9.50
C GLU A 167 0.59 15.91 -9.07
N PRO A 168 0.57 14.64 -9.48
CA PRO A 168 1.65 13.72 -9.18
C PRO A 168 2.99 14.25 -9.64
N PHE A 169 4.02 13.96 -8.88
CA PHE A 169 5.39 14.36 -9.19
C PHE A 169 6.37 13.19 -9.08
N ALA A 170 7.57 13.37 -9.57
CA ALA A 170 8.61 12.35 -9.46
C ALA A 170 9.92 12.92 -8.94
N PHE A 171 10.74 12.02 -8.40
CA PHE A 171 12.09 12.34 -7.97
C PHE A 171 13.04 11.19 -8.31
N ARG A 172 14.33 11.53 -8.42
CA ARG A 172 15.43 10.56 -8.47
C ARG A 172 16.36 10.77 -7.29
N ILE A 173 17.13 9.75 -6.95
CA ILE A 173 18.22 9.90 -5.98
C ILE A 173 19.50 10.21 -6.76
N ASN A 174 20.07 11.40 -6.53
CA ASN A 174 21.26 11.85 -7.22
C ASN A 174 22.54 11.18 -6.67
N ALA A 175 23.72 11.53 -7.22
CA ALA A 175 25.01 10.97 -6.84
C ALA A 175 25.39 11.21 -5.35
N ASP A 176 24.88 12.28 -4.76
CA ASP A 176 25.05 12.61 -3.34
C ASP A 176 24.06 11.88 -2.43
N ALA A 177 23.28 10.98 -3.00
CA ALA A 177 22.22 10.22 -2.34
C ALA A 177 21.09 11.12 -1.77
N LEU A 178 20.82 12.26 -2.43
CA LEU A 178 19.75 13.17 -2.09
C LEU A 178 18.62 13.09 -3.13
N PRO A 179 17.34 13.27 -2.74
CA PRO A 179 16.24 13.33 -3.68
C PRO A 179 16.32 14.63 -4.51
N GLU A 180 16.15 14.49 -5.81
CA GLU A 180 16.09 15.56 -6.78
C GLU A 180 14.80 15.44 -7.59
N GLN A 181 14.01 16.51 -7.68
CA GLN A 181 12.77 16.50 -8.44
C GLN A 181 13.06 16.29 -9.93
N VAL A 182 12.27 15.47 -10.58
CA VAL A 182 12.28 15.29 -12.03
C VAL A 182 11.25 16.25 -12.61
N GLU A 183 11.72 17.25 -13.35
CA GLU A 183 10.85 18.20 -14.05
C GLU A 183 10.12 17.51 -15.22
N ASP A 184 8.94 17.99 -15.56
CA ASP A 184 8.11 17.49 -16.66
C ASP A 184 7.78 15.98 -16.61
N TYR A 185 7.84 15.38 -15.42
CA TYR A 185 7.43 14.00 -15.25
C TYR A 185 5.93 13.85 -15.50
N GLN A 186 5.58 13.20 -16.58
CA GLN A 186 4.21 12.74 -16.79
C GLN A 186 4.11 11.33 -16.24
N LEU A 187 3.24 11.13 -15.26
CA LEU A 187 2.80 9.78 -14.90
C LEU A 187 2.37 9.11 -16.20
N ARG A 188 3.26 8.31 -16.74
CA ARG A 188 2.84 7.33 -17.73
C ARG A 188 1.87 6.44 -16.99
N GLN A 189 0.57 6.68 -17.19
CA GLN A 189 -0.38 5.65 -16.87
C GLN A 189 0.13 4.43 -17.61
N THR A 190 0.82 3.54 -16.91
CA THR A 190 0.73 2.16 -17.27
C THR A 190 -0.77 1.95 -17.30
N THR A 191 -1.33 1.77 -18.49
CA THR A 191 -2.56 1.04 -18.63
C THR A 191 -2.22 -0.34 -18.06
N ALA A 192 -2.14 -0.45 -16.74
CA ALA A 192 -2.39 -1.69 -16.06
C ALA A 192 -3.76 -2.05 -16.63
N ALA A 193 -3.76 -2.99 -17.55
CA ALA A 193 -4.98 -3.50 -18.13
C ALA A 193 -5.87 -3.72 -16.94
N LYS A 194 -7.00 -2.96 -16.84
CA LYS A 194 -7.90 -2.98 -15.68
C LYS A 194 -7.98 -4.41 -15.25
N SER A 195 -7.57 -4.73 -14.04
CA SER A 195 -7.46 -6.13 -13.62
C SER A 195 -8.82 -6.72 -13.92
N PHE A 196 -8.86 -7.73 -14.77
CA PHE A 196 -10.10 -8.33 -15.24
C PHE A 196 -11.06 -8.51 -14.05
N ASP A 197 -12.14 -7.74 -14.03
CA ASP A 197 -13.22 -7.91 -13.07
C ASP A 197 -14.37 -8.66 -13.74
N TYR A 198 -14.48 -9.93 -13.36
CA TYR A 198 -15.53 -10.79 -13.89
C TYR A 198 -16.93 -10.35 -13.48
N ALA A 199 -17.09 -9.54 -12.43
CA ALA A 199 -18.38 -8.99 -12.02
C ALA A 199 -18.85 -7.86 -12.94
N GLU A 200 -17.93 -7.18 -13.65
CA GLU A 200 -18.25 -6.15 -14.65
C GLU A 200 -18.50 -6.72 -16.05
N VAL A 201 -18.25 -8.02 -16.27
CA VAL A 201 -18.50 -8.68 -17.56
C VAL A 201 -19.99 -8.92 -17.73
N CYS A 202 -20.57 -8.45 -18.82
CA CYS A 202 -21.99 -8.67 -19.11
C CYS A 202 -22.33 -10.16 -19.34
N GLU A 203 -23.56 -10.54 -19.06
CA GLU A 203 -24.06 -11.91 -19.18
C GLU A 203 -23.75 -12.53 -20.55
N ALA A 204 -23.95 -11.79 -21.63
CA ALA A 204 -23.70 -12.27 -23.00
C ALA A 204 -22.25 -12.75 -23.21
N LYS A 205 -21.28 -12.03 -22.63
CA LYS A 205 -19.87 -12.40 -22.69
C LYS A 205 -19.54 -13.63 -21.83
N HIS A 206 -20.18 -13.77 -20.68
CA HIS A 206 -20.07 -14.99 -19.88
C HIS A 206 -20.62 -16.20 -20.65
N ARG A 207 -21.78 -16.06 -21.32
CA ARG A 207 -22.35 -17.10 -22.17
C ARG A 207 -21.39 -17.50 -23.28
N GLU A 208 -20.90 -16.54 -24.06
CA GLU A 208 -19.93 -16.75 -25.13
C GLU A 208 -18.70 -17.54 -24.65
N ALA A 209 -18.10 -17.13 -23.53
CA ALA A 209 -16.95 -17.83 -22.96
C ALA A 209 -17.26 -19.26 -22.49
N LEU A 210 -18.42 -19.47 -21.87
CA LEU A 210 -18.84 -20.78 -21.37
C LEU A 210 -19.20 -21.73 -22.50
N GLU A 211 -19.85 -21.26 -23.56
CA GLU A 211 -20.09 -22.04 -24.77
C GLU A 211 -18.80 -22.51 -25.43
N LEU A 212 -17.80 -21.60 -25.53
CA LEU A 212 -16.46 -21.96 -26.01
C LEU A 212 -15.79 -23.01 -25.09
N LEU A 213 -15.91 -22.86 -23.77
CA LEU A 213 -15.30 -23.76 -22.79
C LEU A 213 -15.87 -25.18 -22.92
N PHE A 214 -17.20 -25.29 -23.05
CA PHE A 214 -17.90 -26.58 -23.08
C PHE A 214 -18.13 -27.11 -24.51
N SER A 215 -17.68 -26.39 -25.56
CA SER A 215 -17.87 -26.78 -26.97
C SER A 215 -17.35 -28.18 -27.33
N LYS A 216 -16.31 -28.64 -26.60
CA LYS A 216 -15.65 -29.95 -26.87
C LYS A 216 -15.99 -31.04 -25.86
N ALA A 217 -16.71 -30.74 -24.77
CA ALA A 217 -17.09 -31.70 -23.74
C ALA A 217 -18.15 -31.10 -22.82
N ASP A 218 -19.27 -31.79 -22.67
CA ASP A 218 -20.40 -31.39 -21.82
C ASP A 218 -20.03 -31.36 -20.32
N ARG A 219 -19.02 -32.10 -19.92
CA ARG A 219 -18.53 -32.23 -18.53
C ARG A 219 -17.03 -32.06 -18.47
N VAL A 220 -16.54 -31.27 -17.52
CA VAL A 220 -15.12 -30.92 -17.37
C VAL A 220 -14.69 -31.13 -15.93
N SER A 221 -13.54 -31.77 -15.70
CA SER A 221 -12.95 -31.92 -14.37
C SER A 221 -12.43 -30.56 -13.85
N TYR A 222 -12.27 -30.43 -12.51
CA TYR A 222 -11.76 -29.20 -11.91
C TYR A 222 -10.41 -28.76 -12.50
N SER A 223 -9.47 -29.68 -12.68
CA SER A 223 -8.14 -29.35 -13.21
C SER A 223 -8.19 -28.81 -14.64
N SER A 224 -9.05 -29.40 -15.48
CA SER A 224 -9.27 -28.95 -16.85
C SER A 224 -10.10 -27.66 -16.93
N LEU A 225 -11.03 -27.45 -16.00
CA LEU A 225 -11.90 -26.28 -15.94
C LEU A 225 -11.08 -24.98 -15.80
N ILE A 226 -10.13 -24.95 -14.87
CA ILE A 226 -9.32 -23.75 -14.61
C ILE A 226 -8.54 -23.33 -15.87
N GLY A 227 -7.86 -24.25 -16.54
CA GLY A 227 -7.14 -23.95 -17.78
C GLY A 227 -8.07 -23.54 -18.93
N ARG A 228 -9.23 -24.20 -19.05
CA ARG A 228 -10.22 -23.85 -20.08
C ARG A 228 -10.89 -22.51 -19.82
N LEU A 229 -11.13 -22.10 -18.56
CA LEU A 229 -11.59 -20.76 -18.22
C LEU A 229 -10.60 -19.69 -18.70
N GLN A 230 -9.31 -19.89 -18.47
CA GLN A 230 -8.29 -18.97 -18.96
C GLN A 230 -8.32 -18.87 -20.49
N SER A 231 -8.41 -19.99 -21.21
CA SER A 231 -8.39 -20.01 -22.66
C SER A 231 -9.65 -19.43 -23.29
N SER A 232 -10.84 -19.75 -22.76
CA SER A 232 -12.11 -19.28 -23.30
C SER A 232 -12.33 -17.79 -23.08
N TYR A 233 -11.97 -17.28 -21.91
CA TYR A 233 -12.04 -15.83 -21.63
C TYR A 233 -10.96 -15.04 -22.38
N ALA A 234 -9.76 -15.60 -22.57
CA ALA A 234 -8.76 -14.99 -23.44
C ALA A 234 -9.24 -14.84 -24.89
N ALA A 235 -10.00 -15.82 -25.41
CA ALA A 235 -10.59 -15.78 -26.74
C ALA A 235 -11.60 -14.62 -26.93
N ILE A 236 -12.24 -14.17 -25.84
CA ILE A 236 -13.16 -13.02 -25.87
C ILE A 236 -12.52 -11.73 -25.36
N GLY A 237 -11.18 -11.68 -25.29
CA GLY A 237 -10.41 -10.48 -24.98
C GLY A 237 -10.05 -10.28 -23.49
N HIS A 238 -10.26 -11.27 -22.62
CA HIS A 238 -9.99 -11.19 -21.19
C HIS A 238 -8.92 -12.21 -20.76
N SER A 239 -7.67 -11.77 -20.62
CA SER A 239 -6.55 -12.60 -20.15
C SER A 239 -6.30 -12.39 -18.65
N PHE A 240 -6.12 -13.47 -17.89
CA PHE A 240 -5.87 -13.43 -16.45
C PHE A 240 -5.12 -14.65 -15.95
N GLY A 241 -4.51 -14.53 -14.75
CA GLY A 241 -3.76 -15.61 -14.12
C GLY A 241 -4.63 -16.66 -13.42
N ILE A 242 -3.99 -17.74 -13.00
CA ILE A 242 -4.65 -18.93 -12.40
C ILE A 242 -5.46 -18.59 -11.13
N ASN A 243 -5.00 -17.65 -10.31
CA ASN A 243 -5.72 -17.25 -9.10
C ASN A 243 -7.04 -16.56 -9.43
N LYS A 244 -7.06 -15.71 -10.46
CA LYS A 244 -8.28 -15.07 -10.95
C LYS A 244 -9.23 -16.07 -11.59
N ALA A 245 -8.71 -17.09 -12.30
CA ALA A 245 -9.52 -18.20 -12.84
C ALA A 245 -10.23 -19.00 -11.72
N LYS A 246 -9.56 -19.22 -10.60
CA LYS A 246 -10.18 -19.87 -9.42
C LYS A 246 -11.28 -19.01 -8.81
N GLN A 247 -11.10 -17.70 -8.71
CA GLN A 247 -12.11 -16.76 -8.22
C GLN A 247 -13.30 -16.69 -9.17
N LEU A 248 -13.03 -16.57 -10.48
CA LEU A 248 -14.07 -16.62 -11.53
C LEU A 248 -14.89 -17.89 -11.46
N LYS A 249 -14.26 -19.06 -11.27
CA LYS A 249 -14.96 -20.34 -11.09
C LYS A 249 -15.98 -20.28 -9.94
N VAL A 250 -15.59 -19.72 -8.79
CA VAL A 250 -16.49 -19.56 -7.64
C VAL A 250 -17.65 -18.63 -7.97
N PHE A 251 -17.37 -17.50 -8.65
CA PHE A 251 -18.39 -16.58 -9.12
C PHE A 251 -19.42 -17.26 -10.04
N LEU A 252 -18.94 -18.00 -11.04
CA LEU A 252 -19.79 -18.72 -12.01
C LEU A 252 -20.66 -19.78 -11.33
N GLU A 253 -20.15 -20.48 -10.30
CA GLU A 253 -20.94 -21.41 -9.49
C GLU A 253 -22.02 -20.69 -8.69
N ASN A 254 -21.64 -19.61 -8.00
CA ASN A 254 -22.58 -18.80 -7.20
C ASN A 254 -23.72 -18.24 -8.05
N LYS A 255 -23.43 -17.84 -9.29
CA LYS A 255 -24.41 -17.39 -10.28
C LYS A 255 -25.12 -18.54 -11.01
N ARG A 256 -24.83 -19.79 -10.67
CA ARG A 256 -25.39 -20.99 -11.31
C ARG A 256 -25.14 -21.08 -12.82
N MET A 257 -24.17 -20.37 -13.33
CA MET A 257 -23.75 -20.45 -14.75
C MET A 257 -23.05 -21.78 -15.06
N ILE A 258 -22.35 -22.33 -14.07
CA ILE A 258 -21.83 -23.69 -14.09
C ILE A 258 -22.35 -24.45 -12.86
N VAL A 259 -22.61 -25.73 -13.04
CA VAL A 259 -23.10 -26.60 -11.97
C VAL A 259 -22.11 -27.72 -11.76
N LYS A 260 -21.80 -27.97 -10.49
CA LYS A 260 -20.98 -29.13 -10.10
C LYS A 260 -21.83 -30.33 -9.90
N GLU A 261 -21.52 -31.41 -10.62
CA GLU A 261 -22.13 -32.74 -10.47
C GLU A 261 -21.00 -33.74 -10.17
N ASP A 262 -20.99 -34.28 -8.97
CA ASP A 262 -19.92 -35.15 -8.45
C ASP A 262 -18.51 -34.53 -8.54
N LYS A 263 -17.67 -35.02 -9.45
CA LYS A 263 -16.29 -34.56 -9.69
C LYS A 263 -16.17 -33.68 -10.93
N PHE A 264 -17.28 -33.37 -11.61
CA PHE A 264 -17.30 -32.66 -12.88
C PHE A 264 -18.15 -31.42 -12.80
N TYR A 265 -17.92 -30.51 -13.73
CA TYR A 265 -18.66 -29.27 -13.94
C TYR A 265 -19.31 -29.30 -15.30
N ARG A 266 -20.53 -28.79 -15.40
CA ARG A 266 -21.24 -28.61 -16.66
C ARG A 266 -21.76 -27.19 -16.79
N TYR A 267 -21.99 -26.76 -18.01
CA TYR A 267 -22.65 -25.49 -18.32
C TYR A 267 -24.14 -25.56 -18.01
N ASN A 268 -24.68 -24.50 -17.47
CA ASN A 268 -26.13 -24.33 -17.27
C ASN A 268 -26.61 -23.19 -18.19
N PRO A 269 -27.23 -23.48 -19.34
CA PRO A 269 -27.69 -22.45 -20.27
C PRO A 269 -28.90 -21.67 -19.74
N ASP A 270 -29.64 -22.20 -18.76
CA ASP A 270 -30.87 -21.60 -18.21
C ASP A 270 -30.58 -20.66 -17.02
N PHE A 271 -29.33 -20.26 -16.81
CA PHE A 271 -29.03 -19.30 -15.75
C PHE A 271 -29.55 -17.90 -16.11
N HIS A 272 -29.93 -17.16 -15.08
CA HIS A 272 -30.23 -15.72 -15.16
C HIS A 272 -29.23 -14.95 -14.28
N TYR A 273 -28.65 -13.88 -14.86
CA TYR A 273 -27.58 -13.07 -14.25
C TYR A 273 -28.11 -12.19 -13.13
#